data_b0c179955d6fb3fc7408c479b3deacfa
#
_entry.id   b0c179955d6fb3fc7408c479b3deacfa
#
_cell.length_a   1.000
_cell.length_b   1.000
_cell.length_c   1.000
_cell.angle_alpha   90.00
_cell.angle_beta   90.00
_cell.angle_gamma   90.00
#
_symmetry.space_group_name_H-M   'P 1'
#
loop_
_entity.id
_entity.type
_entity.pdbx_description
1 polymer ?
#
loop_
_entity_poly.entity_id
_entity_poly.type
_entity_poly.pdbx_seq_one_letter_code
_entity_poly.pdbx_strand_id
1 'polypeptide(L)'
;MKRRNFLATSAAALAAPNVARAQGRSVLKIIPEGDLAILDPVFTTATVARNHGYAVFDTLYGQDDSYVVRPQMVAGHVVENDGKQWTLTLRDGLKFHDGEPVRGRDAVASIRRFSARDAFGQALMAATDELSAPDDKTIRFRLNKPFPLLPNALGKTGTPMPCIMPERLAMTDPNRQVTEMVGSGPYRFVTNERVPGSRVVYEKFAGYVPRADQPATFTSGPKVAHFDRVEWHVIPDSATAVNALVNGEVDWVQNPATDLMEVIRKNPRLATLPDVIGGIAVMRFNHLLPPFDNPLLRRALLGAIEQSEFMTAAMGEDKTLWKDRVGLFTPGTPLASEAGLEPLIGKRDLAKVRADIAASGYKGEKIVMLGAVDYPATNGLALVGSDLFKKLGLNVDYQAVDWGTTIQRRANKGPIDKGGWNIFYTYLTGTNNFDPAANLGLRANGDRAWFGWPNNPKIEALRAAWFDARDIPSQKTICDELQVEFMKAPAHLPLGINFGPTAFSKALSGVRMGFPQFYDVKRA
;
A
#
# COMPACT_ATOMS: atom_id res chain seq x y z
N MET A 1 29.75 -92.31 15.28
CA MET A 1 28.75 -92.60 14.26
C MET A 1 27.94 -91.32 14.05
N LYS A 2 28.11 -90.66 12.93
CA LYS A 2 27.18 -90.30 11.89
C LYS A 2 25.85 -89.64 12.44
N ARG A 3 25.55 -88.33 12.21
CA ARG A 3 24.84 -87.78 11.04
C ARG A 3 24.46 -86.37 11.36
N ARG A 4 24.66 -85.53 10.52
CA ARG A 4 24.11 -85.00 9.24
C ARG A 4 23.23 -83.78 9.47
N ASN A 5 23.75 -82.74 8.95
CA ASN A 5 23.20 -81.48 8.52
C ASN A 5 21.69 -81.46 8.16
N PHE A 6 20.99 -80.42 8.62
CA PHE A 6 19.92 -79.84 7.86
C PHE A 6 20.02 -78.28 7.94
N LEU A 7 20.42 -77.75 6.83
CA LEU A 7 20.37 -76.31 6.59
C LEU A 7 18.90 -75.92 6.39
N ALA A 8 18.34 -75.00 7.22
CA ALA A 8 17.15 -74.30 6.94
C ALA A 8 17.51 -72.82 6.80
N THR A 9 17.57 -72.35 5.56
CA THR A 9 17.75 -70.95 5.16
C THR A 9 16.49 -70.18 5.49
N SER A 10 16.50 -69.44 6.58
CA SER A 10 15.48 -68.42 6.88
C SER A 10 15.96 -67.09 6.29
N ALA A 11 15.37 -66.69 5.15
CA ALA A 11 15.51 -65.35 4.61
C ALA A 11 14.80 -64.36 5.52
N ALA A 12 15.56 -63.71 6.40
CA ALA A 12 15.07 -62.53 7.11
C ALA A 12 15.01 -61.38 6.12
N ALA A 13 13.81 -61.09 5.62
CA ALA A 13 13.51 -59.85 4.91
C ALA A 13 13.77 -58.68 5.86
N LEU A 14 14.85 -57.96 5.64
CA LEU A 14 15.11 -56.66 6.26
C LEU A 14 14.01 -55.70 5.80
N ALA A 15 12.96 -55.59 6.59
CA ALA A 15 12.04 -54.44 6.52
C ALA A 15 12.83 -53.21 6.96
N ALA A 16 13.41 -52.51 6.00
CA ALA A 16 13.91 -51.16 6.26
C ALA A 16 12.70 -50.31 6.73
N PRO A 17 12.77 -49.68 7.90
CA PRO A 17 11.75 -48.76 8.29
C PRO A 17 11.77 -47.65 7.22
N ASN A 18 10.68 -47.47 6.50
CA ASN A 18 10.42 -46.24 5.77
C ASN A 18 10.42 -45.14 6.81
N VAL A 19 11.54 -44.49 7.04
CA VAL A 19 11.63 -43.23 7.72
C VAL A 19 10.89 -42.24 6.78
N ALA A 20 9.58 -42.13 6.97
CA ALA A 20 8.84 -41.00 6.47
C ALA A 20 9.56 -39.80 7.06
N ARG A 21 10.45 -39.19 6.27
CA ARG A 21 10.95 -37.85 6.58
C ARG A 21 9.67 -37.01 6.73
N ALA A 22 9.34 -36.68 7.95
CA ALA A 22 8.40 -35.60 8.20
C ALA A 22 9.00 -34.41 7.43
N GLN A 23 8.48 -34.13 6.24
CA GLN A 23 8.82 -32.93 5.50
C GLN A 23 8.45 -31.80 6.43
N GLY A 24 9.47 -31.19 7.04
CA GLY A 24 9.28 -30.03 7.89
C GLY A 24 8.48 -29.00 7.09
N ARG A 25 7.51 -28.37 7.73
CA ARG A 25 6.68 -27.32 7.10
C ARG A 25 7.58 -26.36 6.33
N SER A 26 7.27 -26.10 5.07
CA SER A 26 8.01 -25.15 4.26
C SER A 26 7.66 -23.74 4.73
N VAL A 27 8.66 -23.00 5.20
CA VAL A 27 8.49 -21.66 5.77
C VAL A 27 9.17 -20.63 4.88
N LEU A 28 8.47 -19.52 4.59
CA LEU A 28 9.01 -18.32 4.00
C LEU A 28 9.16 -17.25 5.10
N LYS A 29 10.38 -16.81 5.36
CA LYS A 29 10.68 -15.79 6.38
C LYS A 29 10.99 -14.45 5.74
N ILE A 30 10.28 -13.41 6.18
CA ILE A 30 10.34 -12.07 5.57
C ILE A 30 10.52 -11.01 6.66
N ILE A 31 11.34 -10.01 6.38
CA ILE A 31 11.36 -8.76 7.13
C ILE A 31 10.54 -7.74 6.34
N PRO A 32 9.37 -7.31 6.87
CA PRO A 32 8.51 -6.31 6.22
C PRO A 32 9.10 -4.91 6.32
N GLU A 33 8.49 -3.96 5.63
CA GLU A 33 8.85 -2.53 5.68
C GLU A 33 8.65 -1.87 7.05
N GLY A 34 7.87 -2.46 7.93
CA GLY A 34 7.58 -1.98 9.27
C GLY A 34 6.59 -2.88 10.00
N ASP A 35 6.27 -2.55 11.26
CA ASP A 35 5.32 -3.32 12.06
C ASP A 35 3.88 -3.24 11.53
N LEU A 36 3.17 -4.35 11.60
CA LEU A 36 1.74 -4.47 11.28
C LEU A 36 0.89 -4.03 12.49
N ALA A 37 0.87 -2.72 12.75
CA ALA A 37 0.14 -2.14 13.88
C ALA A 37 -1.39 -2.21 13.68
N ILE A 38 -1.87 -2.11 12.44
CA ILE A 38 -3.29 -2.15 12.05
C ILE A 38 -3.51 -3.32 11.10
N LEU A 39 -4.45 -4.22 11.46
CA LEU A 39 -4.75 -5.43 10.69
C LEU A 39 -5.76 -5.19 9.56
N ASP A 40 -6.67 -4.24 9.71
CA ASP A 40 -7.75 -3.99 8.75
C ASP A 40 -7.26 -3.21 7.53
N PRO A 41 -7.14 -3.84 6.33
CA PRO A 41 -6.61 -3.18 5.14
C PRO A 41 -7.59 -2.20 4.49
N VAL A 42 -8.85 -2.16 4.95
CA VAL A 42 -9.85 -1.15 4.54
C VAL A 42 -9.77 0.08 5.44
N PHE A 43 -9.44 -0.10 6.71
CA PHE A 43 -9.40 0.99 7.70
C PHE A 43 -8.21 1.93 7.50
N THR A 44 -7.06 1.40 7.08
CA THR A 44 -5.79 2.15 6.97
C THR A 44 -5.26 2.24 5.55
N THR A 45 -4.42 3.26 5.32
CA THR A 45 -3.65 3.41 4.08
C THR A 45 -2.19 3.00 4.24
N ALA A 46 -1.83 2.29 5.34
CA ALA A 46 -0.50 1.74 5.52
C ALA A 46 -0.23 0.59 4.53
N THR A 47 0.89 0.66 3.81
CA THR A 47 1.27 -0.34 2.80
C THR A 47 1.51 -1.72 3.41
N VAL A 48 2.05 -1.79 4.63
CA VAL A 48 2.20 -3.04 5.38
C VAL A 48 0.85 -3.74 5.63
N ALA A 49 -0.22 -2.98 5.92
CA ALA A 49 -1.57 -3.54 6.10
C ALA A 49 -2.18 -4.01 4.77
N ARG A 50 -1.87 -3.35 3.64
CA ARG A 50 -2.22 -3.84 2.30
C ARG A 50 -1.50 -5.16 1.98
N ASN A 51 -0.19 -5.25 2.24
CA ASN A 51 0.59 -6.46 1.99
C ASN A 51 0.05 -7.65 2.81
N HIS A 52 -0.29 -7.40 4.07
CA HIS A 52 -1.06 -8.33 4.91
C HIS A 52 -2.41 -8.68 4.28
N GLY A 53 -3.15 -7.68 3.80
CA GLY A 53 -4.44 -7.85 3.17
C GLY A 53 -4.41 -8.80 1.97
N TYR A 54 -3.41 -8.70 1.10
CA TYR A 54 -3.27 -9.61 -0.05
C TYR A 54 -2.85 -11.04 0.30
N ALA A 55 -2.32 -11.27 1.50
CA ALA A 55 -2.13 -12.64 2.01
C ALA A 55 -3.46 -13.25 2.50
N VAL A 56 -4.27 -12.45 3.22
CA VAL A 56 -5.44 -12.91 3.98
C VAL A 56 -6.74 -12.81 3.20
N PHE A 57 -6.87 -11.80 2.34
CA PHE A 57 -8.12 -11.53 1.59
C PHE A 57 -7.88 -11.65 0.09
N ASP A 58 -8.95 -11.86 -0.65
CA ASP A 58 -8.96 -11.72 -2.11
C ASP A 58 -9.88 -10.55 -2.53
N THR A 59 -9.86 -10.19 -3.80
CA THR A 59 -10.57 -9.05 -4.39
C THR A 59 -11.44 -9.51 -5.57
N LEU A 60 -12.49 -8.75 -5.91
CA LEU A 60 -13.35 -9.08 -7.06
C LEU A 60 -12.59 -9.02 -8.39
N TYR A 61 -11.73 -8.02 -8.52
CA TYR A 61 -10.80 -7.84 -9.63
C TYR A 61 -9.38 -7.70 -9.09
N GLY A 62 -8.39 -8.01 -9.91
CA GLY A 62 -6.99 -7.73 -9.66
C GLY A 62 -6.38 -6.95 -10.81
N GLN A 63 -5.07 -6.73 -10.80
CA GLN A 63 -4.33 -6.11 -11.89
C GLN A 63 -3.25 -7.07 -12.39
N ASP A 64 -3.00 -7.06 -13.70
CA ASP A 64 -1.86 -7.74 -14.28
C ASP A 64 -0.55 -6.93 -14.13
N ASP A 65 0.56 -7.48 -14.61
CA ASP A 65 1.89 -6.84 -14.50
C ASP A 65 2.00 -5.52 -15.31
N SER A 66 1.01 -5.22 -16.18
CA SER A 66 0.86 -3.94 -16.87
C SER A 66 -0.18 -3.02 -16.20
N TYR A 67 -0.62 -3.37 -14.99
CA TYR A 67 -1.67 -2.67 -14.21
C TYR A 67 -3.04 -2.62 -14.90
N VAL A 68 -3.28 -3.48 -15.89
CA VAL A 68 -4.61 -3.64 -16.51
C VAL A 68 -5.47 -4.51 -15.61
N VAL A 69 -6.70 -4.03 -15.36
CA VAL A 69 -7.64 -4.72 -14.47
C VAL A 69 -8.15 -6.01 -15.11
N ARG A 70 -8.14 -7.10 -14.34
CA ARG A 70 -8.58 -8.45 -14.70
C ARG A 70 -9.57 -8.99 -13.68
N PRO A 71 -10.54 -9.83 -14.07
CA PRO A 71 -11.37 -10.57 -13.14
C PRO A 71 -10.52 -11.41 -12.17
N GLN A 72 -10.90 -11.47 -10.87
CA GLN A 72 -10.23 -12.32 -9.87
C GLN A 72 -11.22 -13.24 -9.15
N MET A 73 -12.02 -12.76 -8.19
CA MET A 73 -13.08 -13.56 -7.58
C MET A 73 -14.33 -13.62 -8.47
N VAL A 74 -14.54 -12.64 -9.35
CA VAL A 74 -15.63 -12.72 -10.34
C VAL A 74 -15.23 -13.62 -11.51
N ALA A 75 -16.17 -14.42 -12.01
CA ALA A 75 -16.04 -15.16 -13.27
C ALA A 75 -16.00 -14.18 -14.45
N GLY A 76 -16.82 -13.13 -14.38
CA GLY A 76 -16.93 -12.06 -15.36
C GLY A 76 -18.03 -11.07 -14.98
N HIS A 77 -18.35 -10.18 -15.92
CA HIS A 77 -19.44 -9.23 -15.77
C HIS A 77 -20.17 -9.00 -17.10
N VAL A 78 -21.42 -8.55 -17.00
CA VAL A 78 -22.24 -8.08 -18.13
C VAL A 78 -22.59 -6.63 -17.88
N VAL A 79 -22.51 -5.81 -18.94
CA VAL A 79 -22.85 -4.38 -18.90
C VAL A 79 -24.02 -4.13 -19.84
N GLU A 80 -25.06 -3.52 -19.31
CA GLU A 80 -26.33 -3.26 -20.01
C GLU A 80 -26.77 -1.80 -19.81
N ASN A 81 -27.85 -1.41 -20.46
CA ASN A 81 -28.49 -0.10 -20.31
C ASN A 81 -27.50 1.06 -20.48
N ASP A 82 -26.75 1.05 -21.59
CA ASP A 82 -25.75 2.08 -21.91
C ASP A 82 -24.72 2.30 -20.80
N GLY A 83 -24.25 1.23 -20.16
CA GLY A 83 -23.25 1.28 -19.10
C GLY A 83 -23.80 1.60 -17.71
N LYS A 84 -25.14 1.64 -17.55
CA LYS A 84 -25.78 1.96 -16.26
C LYS A 84 -26.19 0.72 -15.44
N GLN A 85 -26.07 -0.47 -15.98
CA GLN A 85 -26.32 -1.71 -15.25
C GLN A 85 -25.13 -2.63 -15.39
N TRP A 86 -24.57 -3.06 -14.26
CA TRP A 86 -23.48 -4.04 -14.20
C TRP A 86 -23.94 -5.25 -13.40
N THR A 87 -23.75 -6.42 -13.95
CA THR A 87 -24.03 -7.70 -13.30
C THR A 87 -22.72 -8.49 -13.23
N LEU A 88 -22.18 -8.65 -12.01
CA LEU A 88 -20.96 -9.39 -11.76
C LEU A 88 -21.32 -10.77 -11.20
N THR A 89 -20.65 -11.81 -11.66
CA THR A 89 -20.89 -13.19 -11.21
C THR A 89 -19.67 -13.74 -10.50
N LEU A 90 -19.80 -14.21 -9.26
CA LEU A 90 -18.73 -14.85 -8.50
C LEU A 90 -18.37 -16.21 -9.10
N ARG A 91 -17.08 -16.58 -9.05
CA ARG A 91 -16.61 -17.93 -9.40
C ARG A 91 -17.15 -18.96 -8.42
N ASP A 92 -17.17 -20.22 -8.84
CA ASP A 92 -17.54 -21.35 -7.99
C ASP A 92 -16.45 -21.69 -6.95
N GLY A 93 -16.88 -22.26 -5.85
CA GLY A 93 -16.01 -22.85 -4.83
C GLY A 93 -15.30 -21.86 -3.90
N LEU A 94 -15.54 -20.56 -4.02
CA LEU A 94 -14.93 -19.55 -3.15
C LEU A 94 -15.36 -19.75 -1.69
N LYS A 95 -14.38 -19.74 -0.77
CA LYS A 95 -14.60 -19.94 0.67
C LYS A 95 -13.82 -18.92 1.49
N PHE A 96 -14.38 -18.59 2.63
CA PHE A 96 -13.65 -17.90 3.71
C PHE A 96 -12.83 -18.87 4.55
N HIS A 97 -11.93 -18.33 5.37
CA HIS A 97 -11.03 -19.10 6.24
C HIS A 97 -11.75 -19.91 7.34
N ASP A 98 -12.99 -19.54 7.66
CA ASP A 98 -13.87 -20.28 8.59
C ASP A 98 -14.64 -21.42 7.89
N GLY A 99 -14.47 -21.57 6.58
CA GLY A 99 -15.08 -22.61 5.76
C GLY A 99 -16.41 -22.21 5.11
N GLU A 100 -17.02 -21.08 5.49
CA GLU A 100 -18.23 -20.57 4.89
C GLU A 100 -18.00 -20.17 3.43
N PRO A 101 -18.98 -20.38 2.52
CA PRO A 101 -18.88 -19.93 1.14
C PRO A 101 -18.94 -18.40 1.06
N VAL A 102 -18.18 -17.84 0.11
CA VAL A 102 -18.28 -16.42 -0.24
C VAL A 102 -19.54 -16.21 -1.07
N ARG A 103 -20.39 -15.27 -0.66
CA ARG A 103 -21.68 -14.97 -1.31
C ARG A 103 -21.73 -13.53 -1.82
N GLY A 104 -22.66 -13.26 -2.73
CA GLY A 104 -22.90 -11.91 -3.27
C GLY A 104 -23.13 -10.85 -2.17
N ARG A 105 -23.83 -11.19 -1.09
CA ARG A 105 -24.06 -10.29 0.06
C ARG A 105 -22.78 -9.89 0.77
N ASP A 106 -21.80 -10.80 0.89
CA ASP A 106 -20.50 -10.51 1.48
C ASP A 106 -19.74 -9.47 0.64
N ALA A 107 -19.78 -9.65 -0.69
CA ALA A 107 -19.19 -8.71 -1.63
C ALA A 107 -19.88 -7.34 -1.56
N VAL A 108 -21.22 -7.29 -1.53
CA VAL A 108 -21.99 -6.03 -1.41
C VAL A 108 -21.62 -5.28 -0.12
N ALA A 109 -21.57 -5.96 1.02
CA ALA A 109 -21.21 -5.37 2.29
C ALA A 109 -19.75 -4.86 2.26
N SER A 110 -18.82 -5.66 1.71
CA SER A 110 -17.40 -5.30 1.57
C SER A 110 -17.20 -4.08 0.68
N ILE A 111 -17.89 -4.02 -0.46
CA ILE A 111 -17.85 -2.86 -1.38
C ILE A 111 -18.33 -1.59 -0.66
N ARG A 112 -19.43 -1.65 0.09
CA ARG A 112 -19.95 -0.51 0.85
C ARG A 112 -18.95 -0.03 1.90
N ARG A 113 -18.34 -0.96 2.66
CA ARG A 113 -17.32 -0.63 3.65
C ARG A 113 -16.09 0.02 3.01
N PHE A 114 -15.54 -0.58 1.97
CA PHE A 114 -14.42 -0.05 1.21
C PHE A 114 -14.72 1.35 0.67
N SER A 115 -15.87 1.51 0.02
CA SER A 115 -16.28 2.77 -0.61
C SER A 115 -16.52 3.91 0.40
N ALA A 116 -16.80 3.59 1.66
CA ALA A 116 -16.88 4.63 2.70
C ALA A 116 -15.50 5.23 3.03
N ARG A 117 -14.42 4.51 2.77
CA ARG A 117 -13.04 4.90 3.13
C ARG A 117 -12.18 5.32 1.94
N ASP A 118 -12.47 4.81 0.76
CA ASP A 118 -11.65 4.98 -0.44
C ASP A 118 -12.21 6.02 -1.40
N ALA A 119 -11.33 6.83 -1.99
CA ALA A 119 -11.72 7.92 -2.89
C ALA A 119 -12.37 7.41 -4.17
N PHE A 120 -11.84 6.32 -4.76
CA PHE A 120 -12.38 5.72 -5.96
C PHE A 120 -13.71 5.00 -5.68
N GLY A 121 -13.77 4.30 -4.54
CA GLY A 121 -15.00 3.69 -4.05
C GLY A 121 -16.10 4.73 -3.80
N GLN A 122 -15.78 5.90 -3.23
CA GLN A 122 -16.73 7.00 -3.06
C GLN A 122 -17.26 7.51 -4.40
N ALA A 123 -16.40 7.64 -5.42
CA ALA A 123 -16.82 8.06 -6.76
C ALA A 123 -17.76 7.02 -7.41
N LEU A 124 -17.43 5.73 -7.28
CA LEU A 124 -18.30 4.63 -7.73
C LEU A 124 -19.67 4.69 -7.05
N MET A 125 -19.71 4.84 -5.71
CA MET A 125 -21.00 4.89 -4.99
C MET A 125 -21.80 6.16 -5.28
N ALA A 126 -21.16 7.27 -5.58
CA ALA A 126 -21.86 8.50 -6.04
C ALA A 126 -22.53 8.31 -7.40
N ALA A 127 -22.04 7.41 -8.24
CA ALA A 127 -22.66 7.02 -9.50
C ALA A 127 -23.66 5.86 -9.36
N THR A 128 -23.84 5.30 -8.15
CA THR A 128 -24.65 4.11 -7.90
C THR A 128 -25.97 4.46 -7.24
N ASP A 129 -27.09 4.12 -7.88
CA ASP A 129 -28.43 4.18 -7.29
C ASP A 129 -28.70 2.98 -6.39
N GLU A 130 -28.29 1.79 -6.86
CA GLU A 130 -28.53 0.54 -6.14
C GLU A 130 -27.33 -0.41 -6.28
N LEU A 131 -26.91 -0.97 -5.15
CA LEU A 131 -25.96 -2.07 -5.07
C LEU A 131 -26.63 -3.21 -4.30
N SER A 132 -26.87 -4.35 -4.97
CA SER A 132 -27.62 -5.47 -4.43
C SER A 132 -26.99 -6.83 -4.77
N ALA A 133 -27.38 -7.86 -4.02
CA ALA A 133 -27.06 -9.25 -4.30
C ALA A 133 -28.40 -10.01 -4.47
N PRO A 134 -28.90 -10.17 -5.69
CA PRO A 134 -30.17 -10.86 -5.94
C PRO A 134 -30.13 -12.35 -5.61
N ASP A 135 -28.94 -12.94 -5.61
CA ASP A 135 -28.67 -14.32 -5.20
C ASP A 135 -27.25 -14.44 -4.61
N ASP A 136 -26.85 -15.66 -4.23
CA ASP A 136 -25.57 -15.92 -3.58
C ASP A 136 -24.34 -15.68 -4.49
N LYS A 137 -24.49 -15.64 -5.81
CA LYS A 137 -23.38 -15.49 -6.76
C LYS A 137 -23.38 -14.16 -7.51
N THR A 138 -24.49 -13.43 -7.48
CA THR A 138 -24.68 -12.23 -8.31
C THR A 138 -24.54 -10.96 -7.49
N ILE A 139 -23.76 -10.03 -8.02
CA ILE A 139 -23.63 -8.66 -7.50
C ILE A 139 -24.15 -7.74 -8.61
N ARG A 140 -25.13 -6.90 -8.30
CA ARG A 140 -25.74 -5.99 -9.28
C ARG A 140 -25.55 -4.56 -8.87
N PHE A 141 -25.06 -3.74 -9.81
CA PHE A 141 -25.07 -2.29 -9.72
C PHE A 141 -26.10 -1.72 -10.70
N ARG A 142 -26.95 -0.83 -10.23
CA ARG A 142 -27.73 0.10 -11.04
C ARG A 142 -27.20 1.51 -10.80
N LEU A 143 -26.75 2.14 -11.89
CA LEU A 143 -26.04 3.41 -11.86
C LEU A 143 -26.95 4.55 -12.39
N ASN A 144 -26.80 5.74 -11.82
CA ASN A 144 -27.47 6.97 -12.31
C ASN A 144 -26.78 7.52 -13.58
N LYS A 145 -25.47 7.25 -13.74
CA LYS A 145 -24.70 7.56 -14.95
C LYS A 145 -23.71 6.43 -15.26
N PRO A 146 -23.26 6.26 -16.52
CA PRO A 146 -22.24 5.26 -16.85
C PRO A 146 -20.97 5.47 -16.02
N PHE A 147 -20.40 4.35 -15.54
CA PHE A 147 -19.14 4.37 -14.79
C PHE A 147 -18.23 3.23 -15.28
N PRO A 148 -17.53 3.43 -16.41
CA PRO A 148 -16.73 2.37 -17.04
C PRO A 148 -15.53 1.93 -16.18
N LEU A 149 -15.14 2.72 -15.20
CA LEU A 149 -14.04 2.45 -14.27
C LEU A 149 -14.45 1.57 -13.07
N LEU A 150 -15.65 0.96 -13.06
CA LEU A 150 -16.12 0.09 -11.97
C LEU A 150 -15.13 -1.07 -11.67
N PRO A 151 -14.64 -1.82 -12.68
CA PRO A 151 -13.62 -2.85 -12.42
C PRO A 151 -12.32 -2.27 -11.84
N ASN A 152 -11.92 -1.07 -12.28
CA ASN A 152 -10.72 -0.39 -11.77
C ASN A 152 -10.86 -0.02 -10.29
N ALA A 153 -12.03 0.45 -9.85
CA ALA A 153 -12.29 0.74 -8.45
C ALA A 153 -12.22 -0.51 -7.57
N LEU A 154 -12.76 -1.65 -8.05
CA LEU A 154 -12.83 -2.91 -7.33
C LEU A 154 -11.59 -3.81 -7.48
N GLY A 155 -10.62 -3.40 -8.31
CA GLY A 155 -9.37 -4.13 -8.57
C GLY A 155 -8.12 -3.30 -8.31
N LYS A 156 -8.25 -2.08 -7.75
CA LYS A 156 -7.07 -1.23 -7.47
C LYS A 156 -6.12 -1.92 -6.49
N THR A 157 -4.83 -1.74 -6.70
CA THR A 157 -3.76 -2.33 -5.86
C THR A 157 -3.23 -1.38 -4.79
N GLY A 158 -3.68 -0.13 -4.82
CA GLY A 158 -3.35 0.86 -3.80
C GLY A 158 -4.15 0.67 -2.51
N THR A 159 -3.88 1.56 -1.55
CA THR A 159 -4.55 1.60 -0.25
C THR A 159 -5.69 2.63 -0.22
N PRO A 160 -6.77 2.40 0.53
CA PRO A 160 -7.24 1.16 1.11
C PRO A 160 -7.49 0.04 0.10
N MET A 161 -7.45 -1.23 0.55
CA MET A 161 -7.62 -2.40 -0.32
C MET A 161 -9.10 -2.76 -0.50
N PRO A 162 -9.62 -3.01 -1.73
CA PRO A 162 -10.99 -3.43 -1.97
C PRO A 162 -11.20 -4.92 -1.68
N CYS A 163 -10.86 -5.37 -0.46
CA CYS A 163 -10.90 -6.77 -0.06
C CYS A 163 -12.31 -7.27 0.25
N ILE A 164 -12.55 -8.56 0.00
CA ILE A 164 -13.81 -9.24 0.32
C ILE A 164 -13.68 -9.98 1.64
N MET A 165 -14.56 -9.67 2.58
CA MET A 165 -14.66 -10.27 3.91
C MET A 165 -16.09 -10.72 4.20
N PRO A 166 -16.33 -11.61 5.16
CA PRO A 166 -17.69 -12.00 5.57
C PRO A 166 -18.55 -10.78 5.89
N GLU A 167 -19.83 -10.81 5.48
CA GLU A 167 -20.78 -9.71 5.70
C GLU A 167 -20.78 -9.21 7.17
N ARG A 168 -20.75 -10.14 8.14
CA ARG A 168 -20.69 -9.81 9.58
C ARG A 168 -19.51 -8.91 9.96
N LEU A 169 -18.37 -9.07 9.28
CA LEU A 169 -17.18 -8.22 9.48
C LEU A 169 -17.27 -6.94 8.65
N ALA A 170 -17.74 -7.05 7.41
CA ALA A 170 -17.91 -5.90 6.53
C ALA A 170 -18.94 -4.88 7.03
N MET A 171 -19.90 -5.30 7.83
CA MET A 171 -20.90 -4.43 8.49
C MET A 171 -20.35 -3.65 9.68
N THR A 172 -19.11 -3.90 10.11
CA THR A 172 -18.43 -3.06 11.11
C THR A 172 -18.37 -1.61 10.61
N ASP A 173 -18.64 -0.65 11.48
CA ASP A 173 -18.55 0.79 11.15
C ASP A 173 -17.22 1.07 10.42
N PRO A 174 -17.23 1.73 9.27
CA PRO A 174 -16.02 2.01 8.50
C PRO A 174 -14.93 2.79 9.26
N ASN A 175 -15.31 3.52 10.32
CA ASN A 175 -14.38 4.24 11.20
C ASN A 175 -13.88 3.39 12.39
N ARG A 176 -14.25 2.12 12.46
CA ARG A 176 -13.76 1.15 13.43
C ARG A 176 -13.02 0.02 12.74
N GLN A 177 -11.91 -0.40 13.35
CA GLN A 177 -11.12 -1.52 12.83
C GLN A 177 -11.86 -2.84 12.97
N VAL A 178 -11.78 -3.68 11.94
CA VAL A 178 -12.01 -5.11 12.03
C VAL A 178 -10.75 -5.74 12.60
N THR A 179 -10.88 -6.48 13.70
CA THR A 179 -9.75 -7.14 14.39
C THR A 179 -9.73 -8.66 14.16
N GLU A 180 -10.85 -9.23 13.77
CA GLU A 180 -10.96 -10.64 13.38
C GLU A 180 -10.53 -10.80 11.91
N MET A 181 -9.48 -11.61 11.67
CA MET A 181 -8.89 -11.79 10.35
C MET A 181 -9.40 -13.06 9.67
N VAL A 182 -10.68 -13.08 9.30
CA VAL A 182 -11.29 -14.09 8.45
C VAL A 182 -11.43 -13.54 7.05
N GLY A 183 -10.57 -13.99 6.15
CA GLY A 183 -10.53 -13.57 4.75
C GLY A 183 -10.82 -14.70 3.77
N SER A 184 -10.66 -14.42 2.49
CA SER A 184 -10.87 -15.32 1.35
C SER A 184 -9.60 -15.57 0.54
N GLY A 185 -8.45 -15.14 1.07
CA GLY A 185 -7.14 -15.21 0.41
C GLY A 185 -6.41 -16.54 0.59
N PRO A 186 -5.24 -16.71 -0.05
CA PRO A 186 -4.48 -17.95 -0.06
C PRO A 186 -3.83 -18.32 1.27
N TYR A 187 -3.71 -17.38 2.20
CA TYR A 187 -3.13 -17.59 3.51
C TYR A 187 -4.07 -17.15 4.63
N ARG A 188 -4.10 -17.90 5.71
CA ARG A 188 -4.84 -17.61 6.94
C ARG A 188 -3.93 -16.94 7.96
N PHE A 189 -4.38 -15.85 8.56
CA PHE A 189 -3.68 -15.19 9.67
C PHE A 189 -3.75 -16.03 10.94
N VAL A 190 -2.62 -16.18 11.64
CA VAL A 190 -2.51 -16.97 12.89
C VAL A 190 -2.48 -16.03 14.08
N THR A 191 -3.65 -15.70 14.60
CA THR A 191 -3.85 -14.67 15.64
C THR A 191 -3.05 -14.93 16.91
N ASN A 192 -3.03 -16.18 17.40
CA ASN A 192 -2.36 -16.57 18.64
C ASN A 192 -0.82 -16.59 18.56
N GLU A 193 -0.26 -16.42 17.35
CA GLU A 193 1.18 -16.34 17.15
C GLU A 193 1.65 -14.93 16.77
N ARG A 194 0.73 -13.97 16.68
CA ARG A 194 1.11 -12.57 16.51
C ARG A 194 1.71 -12.00 17.78
N VAL A 195 2.88 -11.40 17.64
CA VAL A 195 3.54 -10.60 18.69
C VAL A 195 3.73 -9.20 18.10
N PRO A 196 2.91 -8.21 18.53
CA PRO A 196 3.02 -6.83 18.02
C PRO A 196 4.45 -6.30 18.15
N GLY A 197 4.92 -5.61 17.10
CA GLY A 197 6.29 -5.09 17.03
C GLY A 197 7.38 -6.13 16.80
N SER A 198 7.05 -7.43 16.67
CA SER A 198 8.05 -8.51 16.55
C SER A 198 7.71 -9.53 15.48
N ARG A 199 6.52 -10.13 15.51
CA ARG A 199 6.20 -11.27 14.64
C ARG A 199 4.75 -11.29 14.18
N VAL A 200 4.56 -11.64 12.90
CA VAL A 200 3.27 -11.95 12.29
C VAL A 200 3.37 -13.28 11.55
N VAL A 201 2.34 -14.11 11.61
CA VAL A 201 2.37 -15.46 11.07
C VAL A 201 1.13 -15.72 10.22
N TYR A 202 1.36 -16.41 9.11
CA TYR A 202 0.33 -16.88 8.20
C TYR A 202 0.51 -18.37 7.89
N GLU A 203 -0.59 -19.09 7.75
CA GLU A 203 -0.60 -20.48 7.30
C GLU A 203 -1.37 -20.61 5.98
N LYS A 204 -0.92 -21.52 5.12
CA LYS A 204 -1.58 -21.85 3.87
C LYS A 204 -3.04 -22.25 4.14
N PHE A 205 -3.96 -21.66 3.39
CA PHE A 205 -5.36 -22.03 3.41
C PHE A 205 -5.66 -23.09 2.34
N ALA A 206 -5.85 -24.33 2.77
CA ALA A 206 -6.12 -25.45 1.87
C ALA A 206 -7.46 -25.33 1.11
N GLY A 207 -8.38 -24.52 1.62
CA GLY A 207 -9.68 -24.25 0.99
C GLY A 207 -9.66 -23.15 -0.08
N TYR A 208 -8.52 -22.50 -0.31
CA TYR A 208 -8.40 -21.50 -1.37
C TYR A 208 -8.50 -22.15 -2.75
N VAL A 209 -9.33 -21.60 -3.63
CA VAL A 209 -9.51 -22.07 -5.01
C VAL A 209 -8.79 -21.12 -5.96
N PRO A 210 -7.58 -21.46 -6.45
CA PRO A 210 -6.84 -20.67 -7.41
C PRO A 210 -7.64 -20.41 -8.69
N ARG A 211 -7.42 -19.26 -9.33
CA ARG A 211 -7.96 -18.98 -10.64
C ARG A 211 -7.12 -19.65 -11.72
N ALA A 212 -7.69 -20.60 -12.46
CA ALA A 212 -6.94 -21.45 -13.40
C ALA A 212 -6.94 -20.95 -14.86
N ASP A 213 -7.82 -20.00 -15.21
CA ASP A 213 -8.04 -19.52 -16.57
C ASP A 213 -7.17 -18.31 -16.95
N GLN A 214 -6.26 -17.89 -16.08
CA GLN A 214 -5.34 -16.78 -16.30
C GLN A 214 -3.93 -17.15 -15.81
N PRO A 215 -2.86 -16.58 -16.41
CA PRO A 215 -1.53 -16.75 -15.90
C PRO A 215 -1.38 -16.06 -14.54
N ALA A 216 -0.38 -16.49 -13.76
CA ALA A 216 0.03 -15.80 -12.55
C ALA A 216 0.62 -14.43 -12.91
N THR A 217 -0.01 -13.36 -12.44
CA THR A 217 0.38 -11.98 -12.67
C THR A 217 0.39 -11.19 -11.35
N PHE A 218 0.46 -9.86 -11.39
CA PHE A 218 0.61 -9.01 -10.21
C PHE A 218 -0.40 -9.36 -9.09
N THR A 219 -1.67 -8.92 -9.17
CA THR A 219 -2.70 -9.23 -8.16
C THR A 219 -3.88 -10.01 -8.74
N SER A 220 -3.78 -10.48 -9.98
CA SER A 220 -4.74 -11.38 -10.61
C SER A 220 -4.11 -12.73 -10.95
N GLY A 221 -4.94 -13.74 -11.24
CA GLY A 221 -4.50 -15.08 -11.58
C GLY A 221 -4.55 -16.07 -10.41
N PRO A 222 -3.77 -17.17 -10.46
CA PRO A 222 -3.92 -18.31 -9.56
C PRO A 222 -3.70 -18.01 -8.07
N LYS A 223 -2.75 -17.17 -7.71
CA LYS A 223 -2.35 -16.89 -6.32
C LYS A 223 -2.05 -18.17 -5.52
N VAL A 224 -1.18 -19.02 -6.05
CA VAL A 224 -0.88 -20.32 -5.44
C VAL A 224 0.02 -20.16 -4.22
N ALA A 225 -0.43 -20.63 -3.05
CA ALA A 225 0.38 -20.72 -1.84
C ALA A 225 1.30 -21.95 -1.92
N HIS A 226 2.61 -21.76 -2.16
CA HIS A 226 3.60 -22.85 -2.21
C HIS A 226 4.24 -23.14 -0.85
N PHE A 227 4.34 -22.15 0.03
CA PHE A 227 4.82 -22.33 1.39
C PHE A 227 3.65 -22.70 2.31
N ASP A 228 3.91 -23.62 3.26
CA ASP A 228 2.91 -23.98 4.28
C ASP A 228 2.72 -22.86 5.28
N ARG A 229 3.76 -22.01 5.44
CA ARG A 229 3.81 -20.95 6.42
C ARG A 229 4.62 -19.75 5.91
N VAL A 230 4.15 -18.55 6.23
CA VAL A 230 4.87 -17.30 6.03
C VAL A 230 5.03 -16.62 7.39
N GLU A 231 6.25 -16.22 7.72
CA GLU A 231 6.58 -15.52 8.95
C GLU A 231 7.17 -14.15 8.65
N TRP A 232 6.56 -13.12 9.20
CA TRP A 232 7.14 -11.78 9.22
C TRP A 232 7.90 -11.59 10.52
N HIS A 233 9.14 -11.20 10.41
CA HIS A 233 10.01 -10.82 11.52
C HIS A 233 10.27 -9.33 11.46
N VAL A 234 9.77 -8.58 12.44
CA VAL A 234 9.99 -7.14 12.50
C VAL A 234 11.36 -6.90 13.13
N ILE A 235 12.30 -6.42 12.35
CA ILE A 235 13.67 -6.09 12.78
C ILE A 235 13.91 -4.61 12.43
N PRO A 236 13.79 -3.68 13.40
CA PRO A 236 13.90 -2.25 13.15
C PRO A 236 15.28 -1.79 12.68
N ASP A 237 16.34 -2.46 13.15
CA ASP A 237 17.71 -2.15 12.76
C ASP A 237 18.04 -2.71 11.38
N SER A 238 18.30 -1.83 10.42
CA SER A 238 18.53 -2.20 9.01
C SER A 238 19.78 -3.05 8.81
N ALA A 239 20.85 -2.84 9.60
CA ALA A 239 22.08 -3.64 9.47
C ALA A 239 21.83 -5.07 9.96
N THR A 240 21.12 -5.23 11.07
CA THR A 240 20.69 -6.54 11.58
C THR A 240 19.77 -7.24 10.57
N ALA A 241 18.82 -6.52 9.96
CA ALA A 241 17.91 -7.08 8.96
C ALA A 241 18.67 -7.59 7.71
N VAL A 242 19.61 -6.81 7.19
CA VAL A 242 20.44 -7.21 6.04
C VAL A 242 21.37 -8.36 6.41
N ASN A 243 21.98 -8.35 7.60
CA ASN A 243 22.82 -9.47 8.05
C ASN A 243 22.04 -10.77 8.19
N ALA A 244 20.81 -10.74 8.70
CA ALA A 244 19.92 -11.92 8.75
C ALA A 244 19.66 -12.50 7.34
N LEU A 245 19.48 -11.65 6.31
CA LEU A 245 19.35 -12.08 4.93
C LEU A 245 20.66 -12.68 4.39
N VAL A 246 21.80 -12.02 4.62
CA VAL A 246 23.13 -12.47 4.19
C VAL A 246 23.47 -13.84 4.79
N ASN A 247 23.11 -14.06 6.06
CA ASN A 247 23.34 -15.33 6.77
C ASN A 247 22.32 -16.40 6.40
N GLY A 248 21.21 -16.07 5.72
CA GLY A 248 20.15 -17.01 5.37
C GLY A 248 19.20 -17.34 6.54
N GLU A 249 19.14 -16.48 7.57
CA GLU A 249 18.21 -16.59 8.68
C GLU A 249 16.79 -16.20 8.25
N VAL A 250 16.70 -15.28 7.26
CA VAL A 250 15.48 -14.87 6.55
C VAL A 250 15.68 -15.00 5.05
N ASP A 251 14.56 -15.09 4.31
CA ASP A 251 14.57 -15.30 2.87
C ASP A 251 14.43 -13.99 2.08
N TRP A 252 13.84 -12.95 2.70
CA TRP A 252 13.44 -11.74 2.00
C TRP A 252 13.42 -10.55 2.96
N VAL A 253 13.98 -9.42 2.51
CA VAL A 253 13.91 -8.12 3.19
C VAL A 253 13.23 -7.13 2.26
N GLN A 254 12.10 -6.59 2.69
CA GLN A 254 11.43 -5.48 2.01
C GLN A 254 12.15 -4.18 2.39
N ASN A 255 12.48 -3.34 1.42
CA ASN A 255 13.10 -2.03 1.62
C ASN A 255 14.38 -2.05 2.48
N PRO A 256 15.43 -2.81 2.11
CA PRO A 256 16.72 -2.72 2.78
C PRO A 256 17.27 -1.28 2.69
N ALA A 257 18.00 -0.84 3.71
CA ALA A 257 18.63 0.47 3.69
C ALA A 257 19.60 0.60 2.49
N THR A 258 19.57 1.75 1.84
CA THR A 258 20.25 1.97 0.55
C THR A 258 21.76 1.94 0.66
N ASP A 259 22.35 2.33 1.79
CA ASP A 259 23.77 2.24 2.10
C ASP A 259 24.28 0.80 2.24
N LEU A 260 23.37 -0.16 2.52
CA LEU A 260 23.70 -1.59 2.62
C LEU A 260 23.52 -2.35 1.29
N MET A 261 23.03 -1.69 0.23
CA MET A 261 22.78 -2.33 -1.06
C MET A 261 24.03 -2.88 -1.72
N GLU A 262 25.20 -2.29 -1.48
CA GLU A 262 26.47 -2.79 -2.01
C GLU A 262 26.81 -4.18 -1.44
N VAL A 263 26.59 -4.39 -0.14
CA VAL A 263 26.79 -5.69 0.54
C VAL A 263 25.87 -6.75 -0.06
N ILE A 264 24.61 -6.40 -0.32
CA ILE A 264 23.63 -7.31 -0.91
C ILE A 264 24.01 -7.66 -2.35
N ARG A 265 24.35 -6.67 -3.18
CA ARG A 265 24.73 -6.87 -4.60
C ARG A 265 25.99 -7.72 -4.79
N LYS A 266 26.94 -7.63 -3.86
CA LYS A 266 28.17 -8.45 -3.87
C LYS A 266 27.94 -9.91 -3.44
N ASN A 267 26.81 -10.21 -2.80
CA ASN A 267 26.53 -11.58 -2.36
C ASN A 267 25.92 -12.43 -3.49
N PRO A 268 26.61 -13.49 -3.98
CA PRO A 268 26.13 -14.27 -5.12
C PRO A 268 24.84 -15.05 -4.85
N ARG A 269 24.46 -15.25 -3.57
CA ARG A 269 23.23 -15.94 -3.16
C ARG A 269 22.00 -15.04 -3.13
N LEU A 270 22.17 -13.72 -3.25
CA LEU A 270 21.09 -12.75 -3.13
C LEU A 270 20.75 -12.13 -4.49
N ALA A 271 19.50 -11.71 -4.62
CA ALA A 271 18.97 -10.95 -5.73
C ALA A 271 18.23 -9.71 -5.22
N THR A 272 18.08 -8.71 -6.09
CA THR A 272 17.29 -7.52 -5.83
C THR A 272 16.34 -7.28 -6.99
N LEU A 273 15.15 -6.75 -6.69
CA LEU A 273 14.23 -6.21 -7.70
C LEU A 273 13.93 -4.74 -7.37
N PRO A 274 14.00 -3.82 -8.33
CA PRO A 274 13.58 -2.44 -8.12
C PRO A 274 12.05 -2.36 -8.05
N ASP A 275 11.55 -1.38 -7.32
CA ASP A 275 10.18 -0.92 -7.52
C ASP A 275 10.17 0.07 -8.68
N VAL A 276 9.61 -0.30 -9.83
CA VAL A 276 9.61 0.54 -11.04
C VAL A 276 8.53 1.63 -11.00
N ILE A 277 7.57 1.52 -10.10
CA ILE A 277 6.48 2.50 -9.93
C ILE A 277 6.81 3.46 -8.80
N GLY A 278 7.46 2.97 -7.77
CA GLY A 278 7.94 3.76 -6.65
C GLY A 278 6.86 4.33 -5.75
N GLY A 279 7.26 5.32 -4.97
CA GLY A 279 6.40 6.08 -4.09
C GLY A 279 6.77 7.56 -4.06
N ILE A 280 5.79 8.44 -4.24
CA ILE A 280 6.02 9.89 -4.10
C ILE A 280 6.14 10.22 -2.62
N ALA A 281 7.32 10.70 -2.23
CA ALA A 281 7.59 11.20 -0.88
C ALA A 281 6.82 12.51 -0.64
N VAL A 282 6.18 12.64 0.49
CA VAL A 282 5.40 13.82 0.83
C VAL A 282 5.62 14.29 2.26
N MET A 283 5.61 15.61 2.44
CA MET A 283 5.45 16.30 3.71
C MET A 283 3.97 16.69 3.83
N ARG A 284 3.20 15.95 4.64
CA ARG A 284 1.75 16.14 4.77
C ARG A 284 1.40 17.09 5.89
N PHE A 285 0.53 18.06 5.62
CA PHE A 285 0.03 19.06 6.56
C PHE A 285 -1.30 18.67 7.20
N ASN A 286 -1.49 19.06 8.46
CA ASN A 286 -2.79 19.05 9.13
C ASN A 286 -3.48 20.41 8.95
N HIS A 287 -4.55 20.44 8.18
CA HIS A 287 -5.30 21.66 7.86
C HIS A 287 -6.29 22.08 8.94
N LEU A 288 -6.48 21.28 9.98
CA LEU A 288 -7.38 21.59 11.09
C LEU A 288 -6.72 22.46 12.17
N LEU A 289 -5.38 22.53 12.17
CA LEU A 289 -4.62 23.14 13.25
C LEU A 289 -3.68 24.25 12.74
N PRO A 290 -3.59 25.38 13.47
CA PRO A 290 -2.53 26.37 13.18
C PRO A 290 -1.14 25.71 13.31
N PRO A 291 -0.15 26.18 12.50
CA PRO A 291 -0.28 27.26 11.51
C PRO A 291 -0.68 26.76 10.11
N PHE A 292 -0.96 25.46 9.90
CA PHE A 292 -1.22 24.90 8.57
C PHE A 292 -2.70 24.90 8.14
N ASP A 293 -3.60 25.43 8.92
CA ASP A 293 -4.91 25.91 8.47
C ASP A 293 -4.75 27.09 7.46
N ASN A 294 -3.65 27.84 7.54
CA ASN A 294 -3.32 28.96 6.67
C ASN A 294 -2.74 28.51 5.31
N PRO A 295 -3.43 28.69 4.17
CA PRO A 295 -2.94 28.29 2.85
C PRO A 295 -1.74 29.12 2.36
N LEU A 296 -1.58 30.39 2.80
CA LEU A 296 -0.47 31.24 2.40
C LEU A 296 0.85 30.70 2.95
N LEU A 297 0.87 30.23 4.20
CA LEU A 297 2.04 29.61 4.80
C LEU A 297 2.44 28.32 4.04
N ARG A 298 1.46 27.44 3.75
CA ARG A 298 1.74 26.21 3.00
C ARG A 298 2.30 26.49 1.61
N ARG A 299 1.77 27.52 0.93
CA ARG A 299 2.27 27.97 -0.38
C ARG A 299 3.69 28.53 -0.31
N ALA A 300 3.99 29.36 0.71
CA ALA A 300 5.33 29.93 0.90
C ALA A 300 6.41 28.84 0.99
N LEU A 301 6.09 27.72 1.65
CA LEU A 301 7.02 26.61 1.85
C LEU A 301 7.37 25.84 0.55
N LEU A 302 6.57 25.93 -0.51
CA LEU A 302 6.92 25.31 -1.80
C LEU A 302 8.29 25.79 -2.31
N GLY A 303 8.54 27.10 -2.26
CA GLY A 303 9.81 27.69 -2.73
C GLY A 303 11.04 27.34 -1.87
N ALA A 304 10.84 26.69 -0.72
CA ALA A 304 11.93 26.23 0.13
C ALA A 304 12.40 24.80 -0.20
N ILE A 305 11.56 24.00 -0.87
CA ILE A 305 11.83 22.59 -1.13
C ILE A 305 12.88 22.44 -2.22
N GLU A 306 13.92 21.65 -1.91
CA GLU A 306 14.86 21.11 -2.87
C GLU A 306 14.73 19.58 -2.81
N GLN A 307 13.98 19.02 -3.77
CA GLN A 307 13.62 17.59 -3.73
C GLN A 307 14.84 16.66 -3.70
N SER A 308 15.93 17.06 -4.35
CA SER A 308 17.17 16.28 -4.36
C SER A 308 17.80 16.16 -2.96
N GLU A 309 17.72 17.20 -2.09
CA GLU A 309 18.20 17.13 -0.71
C GLU A 309 17.40 16.09 0.10
N PHE A 310 16.07 16.09 -0.03
CA PHE A 310 15.21 15.13 0.64
C PHE A 310 15.45 13.71 0.15
N MET A 311 15.56 13.53 -1.18
CA MET A 311 15.77 12.20 -1.76
C MET A 311 17.16 11.65 -1.43
N THR A 312 18.21 12.47 -1.46
CA THR A 312 19.54 12.04 -1.04
C THR A 312 19.57 11.60 0.42
N ALA A 313 18.89 12.33 1.31
CA ALA A 313 18.82 11.96 2.73
C ALA A 313 18.00 10.67 2.98
N ALA A 314 16.99 10.42 2.14
CA ALA A 314 16.12 9.25 2.27
C ALA A 314 16.67 8.00 1.59
N MET A 315 17.34 8.16 0.42
CA MET A 315 17.69 7.08 -0.51
C MET A 315 19.18 7.01 -0.87
N GLY A 316 20.01 7.97 -0.37
CA GLY A 316 21.43 8.06 -0.71
C GLY A 316 21.68 8.69 -2.08
N GLU A 317 22.94 8.62 -2.53
CA GLU A 317 23.43 9.28 -3.75
C GLU A 317 23.07 8.54 -5.05
N ASP A 318 22.61 7.28 -4.97
CA ASP A 318 22.29 6.46 -6.16
C ASP A 318 21.01 6.97 -6.86
N LYS A 319 21.20 7.76 -7.92
CA LYS A 319 20.11 8.35 -8.74
C LYS A 319 19.22 7.30 -9.44
N THR A 320 19.59 6.03 -9.44
CA THR A 320 18.72 4.98 -9.97
C THR A 320 17.58 4.63 -9.01
N LEU A 321 17.74 4.98 -7.73
CA LEU A 321 16.78 4.69 -6.66
C LEU A 321 15.77 5.83 -6.43
N TRP A 322 15.92 6.97 -7.09
CA TRP A 322 15.01 8.10 -6.92
C TRP A 322 15.07 9.13 -8.06
N LYS A 323 14.05 9.98 -8.13
CA LYS A 323 14.02 11.16 -9.00
C LYS A 323 13.45 12.37 -8.26
N ASP A 324 13.91 13.55 -8.68
CA ASP A 324 13.35 14.86 -8.36
C ASP A 324 12.44 15.37 -9.50
N ARG A 325 11.98 16.61 -9.44
CA ARG A 325 11.05 17.27 -10.36
C ARG A 325 9.70 16.56 -10.43
N VAL A 326 9.20 16.14 -9.27
CA VAL A 326 8.00 15.33 -9.11
C VAL A 326 6.86 16.16 -8.54
N GLY A 327 5.70 16.11 -9.18
CA GLY A 327 4.44 16.72 -8.73
C GLY A 327 3.51 15.70 -8.07
N LEU A 328 2.22 15.75 -8.46
CA LEU A 328 1.16 14.93 -7.87
C LEU A 328 1.00 13.56 -8.54
N PHE A 329 1.43 13.42 -9.79
CA PHE A 329 1.22 12.23 -10.59
C PHE A 329 2.54 11.52 -10.86
N THR A 330 2.51 10.19 -10.87
CA THR A 330 3.71 9.36 -11.03
C THR A 330 4.40 9.64 -12.35
N PRO A 331 5.69 10.03 -12.35
CA PRO A 331 6.45 10.30 -13.55
C PRO A 331 6.49 9.10 -14.51
N GLY A 332 6.43 9.37 -15.81
CA GLY A 332 6.44 8.33 -16.85
C GLY A 332 5.08 7.68 -17.12
N THR A 333 4.02 8.09 -16.43
CA THR A 333 2.64 7.68 -16.70
C THR A 333 1.94 8.66 -17.65
N PRO A 334 0.86 8.25 -18.35
CA PRO A 334 0.17 9.13 -19.31
C PRO A 334 -0.36 10.44 -18.73
N LEU A 335 -0.66 10.48 -17.43
CA LEU A 335 -1.22 11.64 -16.74
C LEU A 335 -0.19 12.42 -15.91
N ALA A 336 1.09 12.04 -15.98
CA ALA A 336 2.18 12.79 -15.34
C ALA A 336 2.19 14.26 -15.83
N SER A 337 2.44 15.21 -14.93
CA SER A 337 2.32 16.64 -15.18
C SER A 337 3.49 17.40 -14.57
N GLU A 338 4.01 18.38 -15.33
CA GLU A 338 4.93 19.39 -14.83
C GLU A 338 4.23 20.77 -14.64
N ALA A 339 2.94 20.88 -14.96
CA ALA A 339 2.20 22.14 -14.84
C ALA A 339 2.19 22.66 -13.40
N GLY A 340 2.56 23.91 -13.18
CA GLY A 340 2.57 24.56 -11.88
C GLY A 340 3.67 24.08 -10.92
N LEU A 341 4.71 23.38 -11.43
CA LEU A 341 5.84 22.92 -10.60
C LEU A 341 6.93 23.99 -10.42
N GLU A 342 6.85 25.15 -11.07
CA GLU A 342 7.88 26.18 -11.05
C GLU A 342 8.37 26.53 -9.62
N PRO A 343 7.51 26.59 -8.59
CA PRO A 343 7.96 26.86 -7.23
C PRO A 343 8.85 25.76 -6.62
N LEU A 344 8.69 24.50 -7.08
CA LEU A 344 9.45 23.34 -6.60
C LEU A 344 10.73 23.08 -7.38
N ILE A 345 10.76 23.44 -8.68
CA ILE A 345 11.85 23.09 -9.61
C ILE A 345 12.67 24.30 -10.05
N GLY A 346 12.26 25.52 -9.65
CA GLY A 346 12.96 26.75 -9.90
C GLY A 346 14.15 26.95 -8.96
N LYS A 347 14.88 28.04 -9.15
CA LYS A 347 15.98 28.41 -8.25
C LYS A 347 15.44 28.73 -6.85
N ARG A 348 15.90 28.00 -5.86
CA ARG A 348 15.53 28.22 -4.45
C ARG A 348 16.05 29.58 -3.94
N ASP A 349 15.17 30.38 -3.33
CA ASP A 349 15.48 31.65 -2.69
C ASP A 349 14.90 31.67 -1.27
N LEU A 350 15.71 31.29 -0.29
CA LEU A 350 15.28 31.23 1.12
C LEU A 350 15.01 32.62 1.72
N ALA A 351 15.58 33.70 1.16
CA ALA A 351 15.27 35.05 1.63
C ALA A 351 13.84 35.45 1.24
N LYS A 352 13.45 35.16 -0.02
CA LYS A 352 12.06 35.34 -0.47
C LYS A 352 11.11 34.45 0.33
N VAL A 353 11.44 33.18 0.57
CA VAL A 353 10.60 32.29 1.37
C VAL A 353 10.37 32.82 2.78
N ARG A 354 11.40 33.34 3.46
CA ARG A 354 11.22 33.99 4.78
C ARG A 354 10.29 35.19 4.72
N ALA A 355 10.40 36.03 3.68
CA ALA A 355 9.51 37.15 3.49
C ALA A 355 8.06 36.70 3.27
N ASP A 356 7.85 35.66 2.45
CA ASP A 356 6.52 35.07 2.19
C ASP A 356 5.92 34.43 3.46
N ILE A 357 6.74 33.77 4.30
CA ILE A 357 6.33 33.23 5.60
C ILE A 357 5.86 34.38 6.52
N ALA A 358 6.64 35.46 6.63
CA ALA A 358 6.25 36.62 7.43
C ALA A 358 4.95 37.26 6.91
N ALA A 359 4.82 37.40 5.59
CA ALA A 359 3.62 37.93 4.93
C ALA A 359 2.39 37.02 5.11
N SER A 360 2.59 35.72 5.35
CA SER A 360 1.49 34.79 5.64
C SER A 360 0.82 35.05 7.00
N GLY A 361 1.46 35.82 7.88
CA GLY A 361 0.96 36.10 9.22
C GLY A 361 1.37 35.08 10.29
N TYR A 362 2.35 34.18 10.02
CA TYR A 362 2.92 33.29 11.02
C TYR A 362 3.54 34.06 12.18
N LYS A 363 3.21 33.68 13.42
CA LYS A 363 3.60 34.40 14.66
C LYS A 363 4.46 33.57 15.62
N GLY A 364 5.03 32.45 15.14
CA GLY A 364 5.86 31.57 15.96
C GLY A 364 5.06 30.42 16.58
N GLU A 365 3.90 30.08 16.05
CA GLU A 365 3.10 28.92 16.47
C GLU A 365 3.97 27.65 16.42
N LYS A 366 3.79 26.81 17.46
CA LYS A 366 4.51 25.53 17.54
C LYS A 366 4.10 24.60 16.41
N ILE A 367 5.08 23.98 15.76
CA ILE A 367 4.89 23.01 14.69
C ILE A 367 5.33 21.62 15.17
N VAL A 368 4.38 20.77 15.53
CA VAL A 368 4.64 19.38 15.89
C VAL A 368 4.86 18.56 14.62
N MET A 369 6.09 18.05 14.47
CA MET A 369 6.55 17.27 13.31
C MET A 369 6.87 15.84 13.73
N LEU A 370 6.16 14.85 13.18
CA LEU A 370 6.40 13.44 13.49
C LEU A 370 7.49 12.86 12.58
N GLY A 371 8.54 12.29 13.19
CA GLY A 371 9.61 11.58 12.51
C GLY A 371 9.63 10.12 12.90
N ALA A 372 9.44 9.21 11.94
CA ALA A 372 9.42 7.77 12.15
C ALA A 372 10.85 7.21 12.12
N VAL A 373 11.46 7.05 13.31
CA VAL A 373 12.90 6.73 13.44
C VAL A 373 13.25 5.29 13.05
N ASP A 374 12.29 4.38 13.07
CA ASP A 374 12.41 2.98 12.69
C ASP A 374 12.12 2.73 11.18
N TYR A 375 11.82 3.80 10.44
CA TYR A 375 11.64 3.75 8.99
C TYR A 375 12.63 4.73 8.32
N PRO A 376 13.86 4.28 7.98
CA PRO A 376 14.97 5.15 7.58
C PRO A 376 14.63 6.15 6.48
N ALA A 377 13.93 5.71 5.43
CA ALA A 377 13.58 6.58 4.32
C ALA A 377 12.65 7.74 4.73
N THR A 378 11.65 7.51 5.58
CA THR A 378 10.78 8.58 6.10
C THR A 378 11.47 9.43 7.15
N ASN A 379 12.35 8.82 7.95
CA ASN A 379 13.15 9.56 8.94
C ASN A 379 14.10 10.56 8.26
N GLY A 380 14.77 10.17 7.19
CA GLY A 380 15.63 11.07 6.39
C GLY A 380 14.86 12.31 5.90
N LEU A 381 13.64 12.12 5.38
CA LEU A 381 12.76 13.22 4.98
C LEU A 381 12.44 14.15 6.15
N ALA A 382 12.12 13.59 7.32
CA ALA A 382 11.71 14.35 8.49
C ALA A 382 12.89 15.16 9.09
N LEU A 383 14.10 14.63 9.08
CA LEU A 383 15.29 15.32 9.54
C LEU A 383 15.63 16.53 8.66
N VAL A 384 15.62 16.33 7.32
CA VAL A 384 15.84 17.45 6.36
C VAL A 384 14.76 18.51 6.52
N GLY A 385 13.49 18.12 6.62
CA GLY A 385 12.39 19.07 6.79
C GLY A 385 12.46 19.83 8.11
N SER A 386 12.86 19.17 9.21
CA SER A 386 13.07 19.82 10.52
C SER A 386 14.18 20.85 10.47
N ASP A 387 15.33 20.50 9.87
CA ASP A 387 16.46 21.42 9.70
C ASP A 387 16.08 22.62 8.82
N LEU A 388 15.44 22.37 7.67
CA LEU A 388 14.96 23.40 6.76
C LEU A 388 14.03 24.39 7.47
N PHE A 389 13.05 23.91 8.22
CA PHE A 389 12.07 24.76 8.90
C PHE A 389 12.74 25.60 10.01
N LYS A 390 13.68 25.04 10.75
CA LYS A 390 14.50 25.79 11.74
C LYS A 390 15.33 26.87 11.06
N LYS A 391 15.95 26.59 9.91
CA LYS A 391 16.69 27.58 9.10
C LYS A 391 15.79 28.70 8.57
N LEU A 392 14.50 28.43 8.36
CA LEU A 392 13.50 29.42 7.98
C LEU A 392 12.97 30.23 9.16
N GLY A 393 13.35 29.92 10.40
CA GLY A 393 12.89 30.59 11.62
C GLY A 393 11.55 30.08 12.16
N LEU A 394 11.12 28.89 11.74
CA LEU A 394 9.88 28.27 12.21
C LEU A 394 10.11 27.52 13.55
N ASN A 395 9.11 27.55 14.43
CA ASN A 395 9.15 26.95 15.77
C ASN A 395 8.82 25.44 15.73
N VAL A 396 9.82 24.62 15.41
CA VAL A 396 9.68 23.18 15.22
C VAL A 396 9.85 22.40 16.52
N ASP A 397 8.85 21.59 16.86
CA ASP A 397 8.87 20.52 17.86
C ASP A 397 8.96 19.17 17.11
N TYR A 398 10.19 18.72 16.85
CA TYR A 398 10.43 17.42 16.22
C TYR A 398 10.25 16.30 17.22
N GLN A 399 9.29 15.42 16.96
CA GLN A 399 8.96 14.27 17.79
C GLN A 399 9.38 12.97 17.10
N ALA A 400 10.46 12.38 17.62
CA ALA A 400 10.94 11.06 17.22
C ALA A 400 9.99 10.00 17.78
N VAL A 401 9.31 9.26 16.89
CA VAL A 401 8.38 8.20 17.22
C VAL A 401 8.62 7.00 16.28
N ASP A 402 8.07 5.84 16.61
CA ASP A 402 8.07 4.70 15.68
C ASP A 402 6.99 4.87 14.58
N TRP A 403 7.12 4.09 13.50
CA TRP A 403 6.18 4.13 12.38
C TRP A 403 4.75 3.75 12.79
N GLY A 404 4.60 2.72 13.65
CA GLY A 404 3.29 2.30 14.15
C GLY A 404 2.58 3.43 14.90
N THR A 405 3.30 4.15 15.77
CA THR A 405 2.83 5.35 16.47
C THR A 405 2.47 6.47 15.49
N THR A 406 3.28 6.70 14.45
CA THR A 406 2.97 7.68 13.39
C THR A 406 1.65 7.33 12.70
N ILE A 407 1.43 6.06 12.32
CA ILE A 407 0.21 5.58 11.67
C ILE A 407 -1.03 5.78 12.56
N GLN A 408 -0.91 5.58 13.86
CA GLN A 408 -2.01 5.81 14.80
C GLN A 408 -2.27 7.30 15.03
N ARG A 409 -1.22 8.08 15.30
CA ARG A 409 -1.33 9.51 15.61
C ARG A 409 -1.84 10.35 14.45
N ARG A 410 -1.50 10.04 13.20
CA ARG A 410 -1.99 10.82 12.04
C ARG A 410 -3.51 10.82 11.89
N ALA A 411 -4.22 9.91 12.53
CA ALA A 411 -5.68 9.88 12.57
C ALA A 411 -6.28 10.82 13.66
N ASN A 412 -5.45 11.35 14.56
CA ASN A 412 -5.89 12.24 15.63
C ASN A 412 -6.19 13.64 15.09
N LYS A 413 -7.46 14.08 15.21
CA LYS A 413 -7.93 15.43 14.84
C LYS A 413 -7.83 16.45 16.00
N GLY A 414 -7.46 15.99 17.18
CA GLY A 414 -7.38 16.82 18.38
C GLY A 414 -6.22 17.82 18.36
N PRO A 415 -6.18 18.73 19.32
CA PRO A 415 -5.11 19.74 19.43
C PRO A 415 -3.77 19.09 19.76
N ILE A 416 -2.68 19.85 19.52
CA ILE A 416 -1.29 19.35 19.65
C ILE A 416 -0.94 18.88 21.06
N ASP A 417 -1.51 19.50 22.10
CA ASP A 417 -1.34 19.13 23.51
C ASP A 417 -2.07 17.83 23.91
N LYS A 418 -2.98 17.33 23.04
CA LYS A 418 -3.69 16.06 23.19
C LYS A 418 -3.24 15.02 22.13
N GLY A 419 -1.96 15.05 21.76
CA GLY A 419 -1.37 14.11 20.81
C GLY A 419 -1.65 14.43 19.33
N GLY A 420 -2.20 15.61 19.03
CA GLY A 420 -2.32 16.12 17.66
C GLY A 420 -0.96 16.37 17.02
N TRP A 421 -0.98 16.72 15.75
CA TRP A 421 0.21 16.87 14.91
C TRP A 421 -0.01 17.96 13.86
N ASN A 422 1.09 18.53 13.36
CA ASN A 422 1.06 19.51 12.27
C ASN A 422 1.61 18.92 10.96
N ILE A 423 2.67 18.08 11.06
CA ILE A 423 3.34 17.48 9.90
C ILE A 423 3.65 16.02 10.19
N PHE A 424 3.45 15.16 9.18
CA PHE A 424 4.09 13.86 9.09
C PHE A 424 4.62 13.60 7.69
N TYR A 425 5.55 12.66 7.59
CA TYR A 425 6.17 12.24 6.33
C TYR A 425 5.73 10.84 5.96
N THR A 426 5.54 10.60 4.66
CA THR A 426 5.19 9.28 4.13
C THR A 426 5.44 9.23 2.64
N TYR A 427 5.26 8.05 2.08
CA TYR A 427 5.21 7.83 0.63
C TYR A 427 3.78 7.53 0.20
N LEU A 428 3.34 8.16 -0.87
CA LEU A 428 2.13 7.81 -1.60
C LEU A 428 2.53 6.84 -2.70
N THR A 429 1.98 5.62 -2.68
CA THR A 429 2.34 4.60 -3.69
C THR A 429 2.11 5.11 -5.10
N GLY A 430 3.05 4.83 -6.01
CA GLY A 430 2.96 5.31 -7.38
C GLY A 430 1.68 4.88 -8.09
N THR A 431 1.18 3.67 -7.80
CA THR A 431 -0.10 3.18 -8.33
C THR A 431 -1.31 4.02 -7.90
N ASN A 432 -1.28 4.62 -6.70
CA ASN A 432 -2.33 5.53 -6.25
C ASN A 432 -2.23 6.92 -6.90
N ASN A 433 -1.07 7.26 -7.46
CA ASN A 433 -0.82 8.55 -8.08
C ASN A 433 -0.82 8.49 -9.62
N PHE A 434 -1.36 7.42 -10.22
CA PHE A 434 -1.52 7.34 -11.68
C PHE A 434 -2.59 8.30 -12.18
N ASP A 435 -3.64 8.49 -11.38
CA ASP A 435 -4.82 9.26 -11.76
C ASP A 435 -5.51 9.91 -10.53
N PRO A 436 -6.41 10.88 -10.74
CA PRO A 436 -7.15 11.52 -9.66
C PRO A 436 -8.15 10.60 -8.93
N ALA A 437 -8.53 9.46 -9.52
CA ALA A 437 -9.49 8.54 -8.91
C ALA A 437 -8.92 7.87 -7.67
N ALA A 438 -7.70 7.33 -7.78
CA ALA A 438 -7.03 6.61 -6.72
C ALA A 438 -6.19 7.51 -5.79
N ASN A 439 -5.89 8.75 -6.18
CA ASN A 439 -5.01 9.66 -5.44
C ASN A 439 -5.70 10.21 -4.18
N LEU A 440 -5.49 9.53 -3.04
CA LEU A 440 -6.00 9.98 -1.74
C LEU A 440 -5.37 11.29 -1.27
N GLY A 441 -4.11 11.55 -1.62
CA GLY A 441 -3.40 12.79 -1.26
C GLY A 441 -4.04 14.03 -1.86
N LEU A 442 -4.71 13.86 -3.01
CA LEU A 442 -5.39 14.91 -3.75
C LEU A 442 -6.81 15.20 -3.23
N ARG A 443 -7.45 14.26 -2.49
CA ARG A 443 -8.80 14.49 -1.94
C ARG A 443 -8.81 15.71 -1.04
N ALA A 444 -9.79 16.60 -1.27
CA ALA A 444 -9.94 17.87 -0.58
C ALA A 444 -11.39 18.14 -0.16
N ASN A 445 -12.08 17.12 0.36
CA ASN A 445 -13.50 17.17 0.77
C ASN A 445 -13.70 17.20 2.29
N GLY A 446 -12.79 17.86 3.01
CA GLY A 446 -12.89 18.13 4.45
C GLY A 446 -12.80 16.84 5.27
N ASP A 447 -13.76 16.59 6.15
CA ASP A 447 -13.76 15.45 7.08
C ASP A 447 -13.62 14.07 6.42
N ARG A 448 -13.98 13.94 5.14
CA ARG A 448 -13.83 12.73 4.35
C ARG A 448 -12.54 12.67 3.53
N ALA A 449 -11.73 13.74 3.58
CA ALA A 449 -10.40 13.73 2.97
C ALA A 449 -9.45 12.86 3.79
N TRP A 450 -8.35 12.47 3.15
CA TRP A 450 -7.27 11.76 3.81
C TRP A 450 -6.65 12.59 4.95
N PHE A 451 -5.92 11.96 5.84
CA PHE A 451 -5.29 12.59 7.02
C PHE A 451 -4.69 13.95 6.70
N GLY A 452 -4.97 14.92 7.57
CA GLY A 452 -4.72 16.35 7.31
C GLY A 452 -5.97 17.12 6.85
N TRP A 453 -7.00 16.43 6.35
CA TRP A 453 -8.38 16.91 6.11
C TRP A 453 -8.47 18.22 5.32
N PRO A 454 -7.78 18.35 4.16
CA PRO A 454 -7.90 19.54 3.34
C PRO A 454 -9.33 19.72 2.80
N ASN A 455 -9.72 20.98 2.61
CA ASN A 455 -10.98 21.35 1.99
C ASN A 455 -10.72 22.34 0.84
N ASN A 456 -10.95 21.89 -0.40
CA ASN A 456 -10.86 22.74 -1.60
C ASN A 456 -11.91 22.26 -2.63
N PRO A 457 -13.07 22.96 -2.73
CA PRO A 457 -14.14 22.59 -3.65
C PRO A 457 -13.73 22.55 -5.12
N LYS A 458 -12.75 23.38 -5.53
CA LYS A 458 -12.28 23.41 -6.92
C LYS A 458 -11.50 22.15 -7.28
N ILE A 459 -10.66 21.64 -6.37
CA ILE A 459 -9.98 20.33 -6.54
C ILE A 459 -11.03 19.23 -6.70
N GLU A 460 -12.06 19.18 -5.87
CA GLU A 460 -13.09 18.14 -5.97
C GLU A 460 -13.93 18.29 -7.26
N ALA A 461 -14.21 19.51 -7.72
CA ALA A 461 -14.89 19.74 -9.00
C ALA A 461 -14.05 19.26 -10.20
N LEU A 462 -12.74 19.55 -10.21
CA LEU A 462 -11.82 19.05 -11.25
C LEU A 462 -11.70 17.52 -11.21
N ARG A 463 -11.66 16.92 -10.02
CA ARG A 463 -11.69 15.45 -9.88
C ARG A 463 -12.98 14.85 -10.44
N ALA A 464 -14.14 15.49 -10.19
CA ALA A 464 -15.41 15.05 -10.78
C ALA A 464 -15.40 15.13 -12.30
N ALA A 465 -14.91 16.25 -12.86
CA ALA A 465 -14.77 16.43 -14.30
C ALA A 465 -13.84 15.41 -14.96
N TRP A 466 -12.80 14.97 -14.25
CA TRP A 466 -11.89 13.93 -14.74
C TRP A 466 -12.61 12.59 -14.98
N PHE A 467 -13.56 12.19 -14.12
CA PHE A 467 -14.36 10.98 -14.33
C PHE A 467 -15.27 11.05 -15.55
N ASP A 468 -15.65 12.25 -15.96
CA ASP A 468 -16.54 12.49 -17.11
C ASP A 468 -15.74 12.71 -18.42
N ALA A 469 -14.41 12.81 -18.35
CA ALA A 469 -13.52 12.96 -19.50
C ALA A 469 -13.43 11.66 -20.31
N ARG A 470 -13.57 11.76 -21.63
CA ARG A 470 -13.77 10.60 -22.52
C ARG A 470 -12.47 9.94 -23.00
N ASP A 471 -11.36 10.64 -22.93
CA ASP A 471 -10.08 10.20 -23.47
C ASP A 471 -8.89 10.69 -22.64
N ILE A 472 -7.74 10.09 -22.85
CA ILE A 472 -6.50 10.43 -22.13
C ILE A 472 -6.08 11.89 -22.34
N PRO A 473 -6.13 12.50 -23.55
CA PRO A 473 -5.80 13.91 -23.71
C PRO A 473 -6.66 14.85 -22.83
N SER A 474 -7.98 14.65 -22.82
CA SER A 474 -8.89 15.43 -21.96
C SER A 474 -8.61 15.20 -20.48
N GLN A 475 -8.38 13.96 -20.08
CA GLN A 475 -7.98 13.60 -18.71
C GLN A 475 -6.67 14.25 -18.31
N LYS A 476 -5.68 14.29 -19.23
CA LYS A 476 -4.38 14.94 -18.99
C LYS A 476 -4.53 16.44 -18.76
N THR A 477 -5.33 17.13 -19.59
CA THR A 477 -5.62 18.57 -19.41
C THR A 477 -6.17 18.85 -18.01
N ILE A 478 -7.12 18.04 -17.54
CA ILE A 478 -7.68 18.18 -16.19
C ILE A 478 -6.63 17.88 -15.12
N CYS A 479 -5.74 16.92 -15.33
CA CYS A 479 -4.63 16.64 -14.39
C CYS A 479 -3.66 17.82 -14.30
N ASP A 480 -3.39 18.52 -15.40
CA ASP A 480 -2.58 19.74 -15.41
C ASP A 480 -3.25 20.86 -14.60
N GLU A 481 -4.55 21.07 -14.80
CA GLU A 481 -5.32 22.05 -14.02
C GLU A 481 -5.39 21.68 -12.54
N LEU A 482 -5.58 20.41 -12.21
CA LEU A 482 -5.56 19.90 -10.84
C LEU A 482 -4.24 20.22 -10.15
N GLN A 483 -3.12 19.96 -10.81
CA GLN A 483 -1.80 20.21 -10.24
C GLN A 483 -1.55 21.71 -10.03
N VAL A 484 -1.89 22.56 -11.00
CA VAL A 484 -1.80 24.02 -10.87
C VAL A 484 -2.65 24.51 -9.70
N GLU A 485 -3.90 24.05 -9.59
CA GLU A 485 -4.78 24.45 -8.49
C GLU A 485 -4.25 23.98 -7.13
N PHE A 486 -3.74 22.76 -7.06
CA PHE A 486 -3.17 22.21 -5.84
C PHE A 486 -1.97 23.03 -5.35
N MET A 487 -1.08 23.48 -6.26
CA MET A 487 0.12 24.25 -5.91
C MET A 487 -0.21 25.66 -5.38
N LYS A 488 -1.44 26.18 -5.57
CA LYS A 488 -1.89 27.44 -4.95
C LYS A 488 -2.12 27.31 -3.44
N ALA A 489 -2.57 26.13 -2.97
CA ALA A 489 -2.86 25.87 -1.57
C ALA A 489 -2.55 24.40 -1.24
N PRO A 490 -1.29 23.98 -1.26
CA PRO A 490 -0.91 22.56 -1.24
C PRO A 490 -1.37 21.87 0.04
N ALA A 491 -1.96 20.68 -0.12
CA ALA A 491 -2.31 19.82 1.00
C ALA A 491 -1.08 19.05 1.54
N HIS A 492 -0.06 18.94 0.73
CA HIS A 492 1.26 18.38 1.05
C HIS A 492 2.30 18.96 0.08
N LEU A 493 3.58 18.84 0.43
CA LEU A 493 4.67 19.16 -0.47
C LEU A 493 5.24 17.87 -1.04
N PRO A 494 5.27 17.69 -2.38
CA PRO A 494 6.00 16.58 -3.00
C PRO A 494 7.51 16.75 -2.78
N LEU A 495 8.18 15.68 -2.33
CA LEU A 495 9.60 15.71 -1.96
C LEU A 495 10.47 14.87 -2.91
N GLY A 496 9.91 14.38 -4.02
CA GLY A 496 10.53 13.48 -4.97
C GLY A 496 9.84 12.11 -5.00
N ILE A 497 10.36 11.18 -5.81
CA ILE A 497 9.88 9.79 -5.90
C ILE A 497 11.03 8.83 -5.65
N ASN A 498 10.79 7.79 -4.84
CA ASN A 498 11.74 6.71 -4.63
C ASN A 498 11.36 5.44 -5.40
N PHE A 499 12.37 4.62 -5.71
CA PHE A 499 12.26 3.31 -6.36
C PHE A 499 12.97 2.26 -5.49
N GLY A 500 12.59 2.20 -4.20
CA GLY A 500 13.23 1.33 -3.21
C GLY A 500 13.28 -0.13 -3.66
N PRO A 501 14.47 -0.77 -3.69
CA PRO A 501 14.59 -2.16 -4.06
C PRO A 501 14.08 -3.07 -2.95
N THR A 502 13.65 -4.27 -3.32
CA THR A 502 13.52 -5.39 -2.39
C THR A 502 14.68 -6.36 -2.58
N ALA A 503 15.12 -7.04 -1.52
CA ALA A 503 16.23 -7.98 -1.55
C ALA A 503 15.82 -9.36 -1.04
N PHE A 504 16.22 -10.43 -1.73
CA PHE A 504 15.80 -11.78 -1.40
C PHE A 504 16.83 -12.84 -1.80
N SER A 505 16.70 -14.03 -1.23
CA SER A 505 17.51 -15.19 -1.58
C SER A 505 17.21 -15.66 -3.00
N LYS A 506 18.25 -15.93 -3.81
CA LYS A 506 18.12 -16.58 -5.13
C LYS A 506 17.55 -18.00 -5.08
N ALA A 507 17.44 -18.61 -3.89
CA ALA A 507 16.70 -19.84 -3.68
C ALA A 507 15.18 -19.66 -3.79
N LEU A 508 14.69 -18.42 -3.95
CA LEU A 508 13.29 -18.10 -4.25
C LEU A 508 13.11 -17.84 -5.74
N SER A 509 12.01 -18.33 -6.28
CA SER A 509 11.50 -18.01 -7.62
C SER A 509 10.08 -17.49 -7.51
N GLY A 510 9.63 -16.73 -8.53
CA GLY A 510 8.28 -16.14 -8.54
C GLY A 510 8.15 -14.83 -7.74
N VAL A 511 9.24 -14.30 -7.19
CA VAL A 511 9.24 -12.96 -6.59
C VAL A 511 8.98 -11.92 -7.68
N ARG A 512 8.00 -11.03 -7.46
CA ARG A 512 7.56 -10.03 -8.44
C ARG A 512 7.96 -8.62 -8.04
N MET A 513 8.02 -7.73 -9.01
CA MET A 513 8.15 -6.30 -8.76
C MET A 513 6.91 -5.72 -8.07
N GLY A 514 7.08 -4.61 -7.41
CA GLY A 514 6.05 -3.94 -6.62
C GLY A 514 6.09 -4.37 -5.15
N PHE A 515 4.93 -4.42 -4.50
CA PHE A 515 4.88 -4.83 -3.10
C PHE A 515 5.01 -6.36 -2.93
N PRO A 516 5.53 -6.85 -1.79
CA PRO A 516 5.69 -8.28 -1.54
C PRO A 516 4.36 -9.04 -1.61
N GLN A 517 4.35 -10.08 -2.42
CA GLN A 517 3.25 -11.04 -2.53
C GLN A 517 3.80 -12.41 -2.16
N PHE A 518 3.08 -13.17 -1.32
CA PHE A 518 3.58 -14.43 -0.76
C PHE A 518 3.05 -15.65 -1.50
N TYR A 519 2.08 -15.44 -2.40
CA TYR A 519 1.61 -16.45 -3.36
C TYR A 519 2.49 -16.43 -4.62
N ASP A 520 2.47 -17.55 -5.34
CA ASP A 520 3.29 -17.82 -6.53
C ASP A 520 4.81 -17.79 -6.29
N VAL A 521 5.25 -17.50 -5.06
CA VAL A 521 6.66 -17.59 -4.62
C VAL A 521 6.94 -19.01 -4.12
N LYS A 522 8.02 -19.61 -4.60
CA LYS A 522 8.42 -20.99 -4.23
C LYS A 522 9.93 -21.10 -4.13
N ARG A 523 10.40 -22.17 -3.50
CA ARG A 523 11.83 -22.54 -3.58
C ARG A 523 12.18 -22.91 -5.04
N ALA A 524 13.33 -22.40 -5.51
CA ALA A 524 13.84 -22.63 -6.87
C ALA A 524 14.31 -24.07 -7.06
#